data_08ca35ad96387f0768979c997d7a2b01
#
_entry.id   08ca35ad96387f0768979c997d7a2b01
#
_cell.length_a   1.000
_cell.length_b   1.000
_cell.length_c   1.000
_cell.angle_alpha   90.00
_cell.angle_beta   90.00
_cell.angle_gamma   90.00
#
_symmetry.space_group_name_H-M   'P 1'
#
loop_
_entity.id
_entity.type
_entity.pdbx_description
1 polymer ?
#
loop_
_entity_poly.entity_id
_entity_poly.type
_entity_poly.pdbx_seq_one_letter_code
_entity_poly.pdbx_strand_id
1 'polypeptide(L)'
;LKDFQSKVEEQMKSEYEKLSKDMSKKELFDILDKEHSFDLPEGLITSEFNNLKAGYLQDKNPTSDQHKKDIEKQEISKEMEKDFQEQAENRIKLGIVLNEIGQVNKIQVSQEEMQQALYQYAGNFPGQEQEVVEHFKKNPDAAIQIQAPLYENKVVDFVLSKVKLKNNELDLDSFIKVYNGLNNPEPEVKKKSAKKKAVKKEEKKTEVKKKTAKAKK
;
A
#
# COMPACT_ATOMS: atom_id res chain seq x y z
N LEU A 1 -33.68 20.25 -1.02
CA LEU A 1 -32.33 20.77 -1.32
C LEU A 1 -31.39 20.57 -0.11
N LYS A 2 -31.80 20.97 1.11
CA LYS A 2 -31.01 20.80 2.34
C LYS A 2 -30.71 19.32 2.63
N ASP A 3 -31.68 18.44 2.44
CA ASP A 3 -31.54 17.00 2.65
C ASP A 3 -30.55 16.37 1.65
N PHE A 4 -30.54 16.85 0.42
CA PHE A 4 -29.56 16.44 -0.59
C PHE A 4 -28.15 16.93 -0.24
N GLN A 5 -28.00 18.18 0.20
CA GLN A 5 -26.71 18.71 0.64
C GLN A 5 -26.13 17.91 1.81
N SER A 6 -26.96 17.62 2.83
CA SER A 6 -26.54 16.81 3.98
C SER A 6 -26.06 15.41 3.58
N LYS A 7 -26.78 14.74 2.65
CA LYS A 7 -26.35 13.43 2.15
C LYS A 7 -25.03 13.48 1.38
N VAL A 8 -24.82 14.52 0.57
CA VAL A 8 -23.55 14.71 -0.15
C VAL A 8 -22.40 14.97 0.82
N GLU A 9 -22.61 15.82 1.84
CA GLU A 9 -21.62 16.09 2.86
C GLU A 9 -21.25 14.82 3.65
N GLU A 10 -22.24 14.02 4.06
CA GLU A 10 -22.02 12.74 4.74
C GLU A 10 -21.24 11.75 3.85
N GLN A 11 -21.57 11.66 2.58
CA GLN A 11 -20.87 10.80 1.65
C GLN A 11 -19.41 11.25 1.46
N MET A 12 -19.19 12.55 1.21
CA MET A 12 -17.85 13.11 1.08
C MET A 12 -17.03 12.88 2.35
N LYS A 13 -17.62 13.14 3.53
CA LYS A 13 -16.95 12.89 4.80
C LYS A 13 -16.53 11.43 4.94
N SER A 14 -17.43 10.50 4.64
CA SER A 14 -17.13 9.06 4.67
C SER A 14 -16.00 8.67 3.71
N GLU A 15 -15.95 9.27 2.52
CA GLU A 15 -14.88 9.02 1.55
C GLU A 15 -13.53 9.55 2.06
N TYR A 16 -13.47 10.76 2.60
CA TYR A 16 -12.24 11.31 3.17
C TYR A 16 -11.78 10.53 4.42
N GLU A 17 -12.68 10.06 5.25
CA GLU A 17 -12.36 9.21 6.39
C GLU A 17 -11.70 7.88 5.93
N LYS A 18 -12.22 7.26 4.86
CA LYS A 18 -11.61 6.07 4.25
C LYS A 18 -10.21 6.36 3.72
N LEU A 19 -10.04 7.43 2.94
CA LEU A 19 -8.73 7.82 2.41
C LEU A 19 -7.72 8.14 3.52
N SER A 20 -8.15 8.82 4.58
CA SER A 20 -7.31 9.10 5.75
C SER A 20 -6.89 7.83 6.48
N LYS A 21 -7.81 6.86 6.59
CA LYS A 21 -7.50 5.55 7.16
C LYS A 21 -6.50 4.77 6.31
N ASP A 22 -6.65 4.81 4.99
CA ASP A 22 -5.71 4.17 4.07
C ASP A 22 -4.31 4.81 4.14
N MET A 23 -4.24 6.13 4.31
CA MET A 23 -2.97 6.82 4.56
C MET A 23 -2.32 6.36 5.88
N SER A 24 -3.09 6.29 6.95
CA SER A 24 -2.60 5.83 8.26
C SER A 24 -2.15 4.36 8.21
N LYS A 25 -2.87 3.52 7.47
CA LYS A 25 -2.50 2.12 7.22
C LYS A 25 -1.15 2.04 6.50
N LYS A 26 -0.95 2.86 5.47
CA LYS A 26 0.31 2.88 4.71
C LYS A 26 1.48 3.36 5.56
N GLU A 27 1.31 4.44 6.31
CA GLU A 27 2.34 4.91 7.25
C GLU A 27 2.68 3.84 8.30
N LEU A 28 1.67 3.13 8.82
CA LEU A 28 1.88 2.01 9.73
C LEU A 28 2.71 0.91 9.07
N PHE A 29 2.41 0.54 7.83
CA PHE A 29 3.15 -0.49 7.10
C PHE A 29 4.60 -0.08 6.85
N ASP A 30 4.84 1.18 6.47
CA ASP A 30 6.18 1.71 6.30
C ASP A 30 7.00 1.68 7.60
N ILE A 31 6.36 1.91 8.74
CA ILE A 31 7.00 1.81 10.06
C ILE A 31 7.30 0.34 10.39
N LEU A 32 6.30 -0.54 10.24
CA LEU A 32 6.47 -1.97 10.52
C LEU A 32 7.57 -2.58 9.65
N ASP A 33 7.65 -2.21 8.37
CA ASP A 33 8.69 -2.69 7.46
C ASP A 33 10.09 -2.25 7.90
N LYS A 34 10.26 -1.00 8.36
CA LYS A 34 11.55 -0.46 8.82
C LYS A 34 12.00 -1.01 10.16
N GLU A 35 11.07 -1.21 11.08
CA GLU A 35 11.38 -1.65 12.45
C GLU A 35 11.61 -3.17 12.55
N HIS A 36 11.16 -3.95 11.57
CA HIS A 36 11.30 -5.41 11.57
C HIS A 36 12.25 -5.85 10.45
N SER A 37 13.29 -6.58 10.85
CA SER A 37 14.24 -7.21 9.91
C SER A 37 14.48 -8.65 10.35
N PHE A 38 14.11 -9.60 9.50
CA PHE A 38 14.27 -11.03 9.70
C PHE A 38 14.36 -11.75 8.36
N ASP A 39 14.86 -12.98 8.38
CA ASP A 39 14.98 -13.79 7.18
C ASP A 39 13.61 -14.25 6.71
N LEU A 40 13.33 -14.02 5.43
CA LEU A 40 12.06 -14.37 4.81
C LEU A 40 12.16 -15.72 4.10
N PRO A 41 11.11 -16.57 4.14
CA PRO A 41 11.08 -17.83 3.39
C PRO A 41 11.10 -17.59 1.88
N GLU A 42 12.17 -18.02 1.19
CA GLU A 42 12.33 -17.83 -0.26
C GLU A 42 11.15 -18.38 -1.08
N GLY A 43 10.56 -19.50 -0.66
CA GLY A 43 9.40 -20.09 -1.32
C GLY A 43 8.18 -19.17 -1.32
N LEU A 44 7.93 -18.43 -0.25
CA LEU A 44 6.82 -17.47 -0.15
C LEU A 44 7.08 -16.25 -1.03
N ILE A 45 8.32 -15.73 -1.02
CA ILE A 45 8.72 -14.60 -1.87
C ILE A 45 8.54 -14.96 -3.34
N THR A 46 9.02 -16.14 -3.75
CA THR A 46 8.89 -16.62 -5.14
C THR A 46 7.43 -16.78 -5.55
N SER A 47 6.59 -17.31 -4.67
CA SER A 47 5.16 -17.45 -4.93
C SER A 47 4.49 -16.09 -5.11
N GLU A 48 4.76 -15.13 -4.23
CA GLU A 48 4.17 -13.79 -4.30
C GLU A 48 4.70 -13.01 -5.51
N PHE A 49 5.98 -13.13 -5.84
CA PHE A 49 6.55 -12.56 -7.06
C PHE A 49 5.81 -13.07 -8.32
N ASN A 50 5.57 -14.38 -8.39
CA ASN A 50 4.84 -14.96 -9.51
C ASN A 50 3.39 -14.48 -9.58
N ASN A 51 2.73 -14.29 -8.42
CA ASN A 51 1.39 -13.73 -8.36
C ASN A 51 1.35 -12.29 -8.86
N LEU A 52 2.29 -11.44 -8.44
CA LEU A 52 2.41 -10.06 -8.91
C LEU A 52 2.65 -9.98 -10.41
N LYS A 53 3.58 -10.80 -10.91
CA LYS A 53 3.87 -10.90 -12.33
C LYS A 53 2.64 -11.35 -13.12
N ALA A 54 1.95 -12.38 -12.67
CA ALA A 54 0.75 -12.90 -13.33
C ALA A 54 -0.37 -11.84 -13.38
N GLY A 55 -0.64 -11.13 -12.26
CA GLY A 55 -1.62 -10.06 -12.20
C GLY A 55 -1.31 -8.94 -13.19
N TYR A 56 -0.06 -8.47 -13.23
CA TYR A 56 0.37 -7.43 -14.16
C TYR A 56 0.18 -7.83 -15.63
N LEU A 57 0.51 -9.06 -15.97
CA LEU A 57 0.39 -9.55 -17.34
C LEU A 57 -1.07 -9.78 -17.74
N GLN A 58 -1.93 -10.17 -16.80
CA GLN A 58 -3.36 -10.30 -17.01
C GLN A 58 -4.03 -8.95 -17.26
N ASP A 59 -3.67 -7.93 -16.50
CA ASP A 59 -4.19 -6.56 -16.69
C ASP A 59 -3.82 -5.97 -18.06
N LYS A 60 -2.65 -6.31 -18.58
CA LYS A 60 -2.21 -5.88 -19.90
C LYS A 60 -2.87 -6.64 -21.07
N ASN A 61 -3.32 -7.87 -20.83
CA ASN A 61 -3.90 -8.74 -21.85
C ASN A 61 -5.22 -9.38 -21.39
N PRO A 62 -6.32 -8.62 -21.25
CA PRO A 62 -7.58 -9.09 -20.65
C PRO A 62 -8.35 -10.14 -21.47
N THR A 63 -7.92 -10.54 -22.67
CA THR A 63 -8.77 -11.23 -23.66
C THR A 63 -8.52 -12.72 -23.85
N SER A 64 -7.80 -13.45 -22.99
CA SER A 64 -7.64 -14.88 -23.27
C SER A 64 -7.54 -15.79 -22.05
N ASP A 65 -8.57 -16.59 -21.86
CA ASP A 65 -8.58 -17.75 -20.94
C ASP A 65 -7.56 -18.83 -21.28
N GLN A 66 -6.94 -18.79 -22.47
CA GLN A 66 -5.94 -19.77 -22.91
C GLN A 66 -4.51 -19.44 -22.49
N HIS A 67 -4.23 -18.30 -21.87
CA HIS A 67 -2.87 -17.77 -21.70
C HIS A 67 -2.20 -18.00 -20.35
N LYS A 68 -2.78 -18.75 -19.42
CA LYS A 68 -2.10 -19.03 -18.14
C LYS A 68 -0.70 -19.66 -18.31
N LYS A 69 -0.49 -20.44 -19.38
CA LYS A 69 0.83 -21.06 -19.68
C LYS A 69 1.78 -20.15 -20.45
N ASP A 70 1.25 -19.15 -21.17
CA ASP A 70 2.08 -18.21 -21.93
C ASP A 70 2.47 -16.99 -21.06
N ILE A 71 1.70 -16.69 -20.01
CA ILE A 71 1.99 -15.63 -19.03
C ILE A 71 3.30 -15.92 -18.27
N GLU A 72 3.57 -17.16 -17.92
CA GLU A 72 4.82 -17.54 -17.23
C GLU A 72 6.08 -17.32 -18.08
N LYS A 73 5.93 -17.28 -19.41
CA LYS A 73 7.04 -17.13 -20.37
C LYS A 73 7.23 -15.71 -20.88
N GLN A 74 6.30 -14.78 -20.58
CA GLN A 74 6.50 -13.40 -20.98
C GLN A 74 7.60 -12.75 -20.12
N GLU A 75 8.61 -12.24 -20.79
CA GLU A 75 9.68 -11.48 -20.15
C GLU A 75 9.17 -10.09 -19.77
N ILE A 76 9.38 -9.72 -18.53
CA ILE A 76 9.21 -8.36 -18.03
C ILE A 76 10.58 -7.68 -18.00
N SER A 77 10.61 -6.34 -18.00
CA SER A 77 11.90 -5.64 -17.92
C SER A 77 12.61 -5.93 -16.58
N LYS A 78 13.94 -5.93 -16.59
CA LYS A 78 14.74 -6.14 -15.37
C LYS A 78 14.42 -5.15 -14.23
N GLU A 79 14.01 -3.94 -14.57
CA GLU A 79 13.53 -2.96 -13.58
C GLU A 79 12.24 -3.45 -12.93
N MET A 80 11.29 -3.93 -13.71
CA MET A 80 10.04 -4.47 -13.17
C MET A 80 10.24 -5.75 -12.37
N GLU A 81 11.18 -6.62 -12.78
CA GLU A 81 11.53 -7.80 -11.99
C GLU A 81 12.01 -7.40 -10.60
N LYS A 82 12.90 -6.40 -10.55
CA LYS A 82 13.41 -5.88 -9.27
C LYS A 82 12.31 -5.25 -8.43
N ASP A 83 11.44 -4.44 -9.05
CA ASP A 83 10.31 -3.83 -8.35
C ASP A 83 9.32 -4.87 -7.80
N PHE A 84 9.03 -5.92 -8.56
CA PHE A 84 8.16 -7.00 -8.09
C PHE A 84 8.81 -7.85 -7.00
N GLN A 85 10.12 -8.06 -7.08
CA GLN A 85 10.85 -8.75 -6.03
C GLN A 85 10.78 -7.97 -4.70
N GLU A 86 11.04 -6.67 -4.74
CA GLU A 86 10.96 -5.79 -3.56
C GLU A 86 9.54 -5.71 -3.01
N GLN A 87 8.53 -5.62 -3.88
CA GLN A 87 7.12 -5.65 -3.46
C GLN A 87 6.74 -6.99 -2.83
N ALA A 88 7.20 -8.13 -3.40
CA ALA A 88 6.94 -9.44 -2.85
C ALA A 88 7.56 -9.61 -1.46
N GLU A 89 8.81 -9.21 -1.28
CA GLU A 89 9.49 -9.24 0.01
C GLU A 89 8.75 -8.41 1.07
N ASN A 90 8.36 -7.18 0.72
CA ASN A 90 7.62 -6.29 1.63
C ASN A 90 6.25 -6.87 1.99
N ARG A 91 5.50 -7.42 1.04
CA ARG A 91 4.20 -8.04 1.30
C ARG A 91 4.31 -9.26 2.21
N ILE A 92 5.27 -10.15 1.95
CA ILE A 92 5.48 -11.33 2.78
C ILE A 92 5.91 -10.93 4.19
N LYS A 93 6.84 -9.98 4.32
CA LYS A 93 7.28 -9.46 5.61
C LYS A 93 6.12 -8.91 6.43
N LEU A 94 5.34 -8.00 5.83
CA LEU A 94 4.17 -7.40 6.49
C LEU A 94 3.11 -8.45 6.84
N GLY A 95 2.86 -9.40 5.94
CA GLY A 95 1.93 -10.51 6.20
C GLY A 95 2.34 -11.33 7.42
N ILE A 96 3.62 -11.66 7.57
CA ILE A 96 4.14 -12.41 8.73
C ILE A 96 3.99 -11.57 10.01
N VAL A 97 4.38 -10.29 9.98
CA VAL A 97 4.27 -9.39 11.16
C VAL A 97 2.82 -9.21 11.58
N LEU A 98 1.91 -8.94 10.64
CA LEU A 98 0.48 -8.77 10.94
C LEU A 98 -0.14 -10.06 11.46
N ASN A 99 0.24 -11.21 10.88
CA ASN A 99 -0.25 -12.50 11.37
C ASN A 99 0.20 -12.78 12.81
N GLU A 100 1.46 -12.50 13.14
CA GLU A 100 1.97 -12.66 14.52
C GLU A 100 1.22 -11.72 15.49
N ILE A 101 1.05 -10.44 15.12
CA ILE A 101 0.27 -9.50 15.93
C ILE A 101 -1.15 -10.03 16.16
N GLY A 102 -1.80 -10.52 15.12
CA GLY A 102 -3.15 -11.04 15.20
C GLY A 102 -3.27 -12.30 16.05
N GLN A 103 -2.32 -13.22 15.95
CA GLN A 103 -2.30 -14.45 16.75
C GLN A 103 -2.07 -14.15 18.24
N VAL A 104 -1.06 -13.35 18.57
CA VAL A 104 -0.75 -12.97 19.95
C VAL A 104 -1.93 -12.26 20.61
N ASN A 105 -2.65 -11.43 19.88
CA ASN A 105 -3.80 -10.68 20.39
C ASN A 105 -5.14 -11.39 20.17
N LYS A 106 -5.14 -12.63 19.66
CA LYS A 106 -6.34 -13.47 19.42
C LYS A 106 -7.39 -12.79 18.55
N ILE A 107 -6.93 -12.04 17.55
CA ILE A 107 -7.81 -11.36 16.59
C ILE A 107 -8.38 -12.42 15.64
N GLN A 108 -9.69 -12.47 15.50
CA GLN A 108 -10.39 -13.41 14.63
C GLN A 108 -11.48 -12.68 13.85
N VAL A 109 -11.75 -13.15 12.64
CA VAL A 109 -12.90 -12.72 11.85
C VAL A 109 -14.09 -13.56 12.26
N SER A 110 -15.17 -12.93 12.72
CA SER A 110 -16.38 -13.63 13.09
C SER A 110 -17.17 -14.09 11.85
N GLN A 111 -18.11 -15.02 12.07
CA GLN A 111 -18.98 -15.48 10.98
C GLN A 111 -19.88 -14.35 10.46
N GLU A 112 -20.34 -13.47 11.34
CA GLU A 112 -21.17 -12.31 10.99
C GLU A 112 -20.39 -11.31 10.11
N GLU A 113 -19.14 -11.00 10.49
CA GLU A 113 -18.27 -10.14 9.69
C GLU A 113 -17.99 -10.74 8.31
N MET A 114 -17.70 -12.03 8.27
CA MET A 114 -17.48 -12.75 7.02
C MET A 114 -18.73 -12.73 6.13
N GLN A 115 -19.89 -12.95 6.70
CA GLN A 115 -21.16 -12.91 5.97
C GLN A 115 -21.46 -11.50 5.44
N GLN A 116 -21.24 -10.48 6.25
CA GLN A 116 -21.44 -9.08 5.84
C GLN A 116 -20.51 -8.70 4.68
N ALA A 117 -19.23 -9.06 4.77
CA ALA A 117 -18.26 -8.80 3.71
C ALA A 117 -18.60 -9.55 2.42
N LEU A 118 -19.08 -10.78 2.53
CA LEU A 118 -19.51 -11.56 1.38
C LEU A 118 -20.72 -10.91 0.69
N TYR A 119 -21.69 -10.40 1.44
CA TYR A 119 -22.82 -9.66 0.85
C TYR A 119 -22.38 -8.33 0.21
N GLN A 120 -21.47 -7.61 0.84
CA GLN A 120 -20.89 -6.39 0.25
C GLN A 120 -20.16 -6.69 -1.05
N TYR A 121 -19.38 -7.77 -1.08
CA TYR A 121 -18.69 -8.22 -2.29
C TYR A 121 -19.66 -8.62 -3.39
N ALA A 122 -20.70 -9.40 -3.05
CA ALA A 122 -21.73 -9.83 -4.00
C ALA A 122 -22.53 -8.65 -4.58
N GLY A 123 -22.69 -7.55 -3.82
CA GLY A 123 -23.33 -6.32 -4.29
C GLY A 123 -22.60 -5.63 -5.47
N ASN A 124 -21.34 -5.98 -5.74
CA ASN A 124 -20.62 -5.53 -6.92
C ASN A 124 -21.03 -6.26 -8.23
N PHE A 125 -21.87 -7.31 -8.11
CA PHE A 125 -22.32 -8.14 -9.23
C PHE A 125 -23.86 -8.13 -9.33
N PRO A 126 -24.48 -7.02 -9.80
CA PRO A 126 -25.91 -6.90 -9.86
C PRO A 126 -26.57 -8.02 -10.69
N GLY A 127 -27.55 -8.70 -10.11
CA GLY A 127 -28.27 -9.82 -10.72
C GLY A 127 -27.59 -11.20 -10.57
N GLN A 128 -26.38 -11.27 -10.02
CA GLN A 128 -25.64 -12.52 -9.75
C GLN A 128 -25.28 -12.69 -8.27
N GLU A 129 -25.87 -11.89 -7.40
CA GLU A 129 -25.50 -11.84 -5.97
C GLU A 129 -25.60 -13.21 -5.30
N GLN A 130 -26.65 -13.97 -5.63
CA GLN A 130 -26.85 -15.30 -5.06
C GLN A 130 -25.83 -16.32 -5.56
N GLU A 131 -25.49 -16.27 -6.86
CA GLU A 131 -24.48 -17.16 -7.46
C GLU A 131 -23.11 -16.90 -6.83
N VAL A 132 -22.75 -15.64 -6.63
CA VAL A 132 -21.52 -15.24 -5.95
C VAL A 132 -21.49 -15.78 -4.53
N VAL A 133 -22.55 -15.55 -3.75
CA VAL A 133 -22.65 -16.05 -2.36
C VAL A 133 -22.54 -17.58 -2.31
N GLU A 134 -23.23 -18.30 -3.20
CA GLU A 134 -23.16 -19.75 -3.25
C GLU A 134 -21.77 -20.26 -3.67
N HIS A 135 -21.10 -19.57 -4.60
CA HIS A 135 -19.74 -19.91 -5.00
C HIS A 135 -18.79 -19.90 -3.81
N PHE A 136 -18.81 -18.82 -3.02
CA PHE A 136 -17.95 -18.68 -1.84
C PHE A 136 -18.32 -19.66 -0.72
N LYS A 137 -19.60 -20.00 -0.54
CA LYS A 137 -20.04 -21.02 0.41
C LYS A 137 -19.55 -22.43 0.04
N LYS A 138 -19.50 -22.74 -1.24
CA LYS A 138 -19.08 -24.06 -1.75
C LYS A 138 -17.57 -24.21 -1.88
N ASN A 139 -16.82 -23.09 -1.94
CA ASN A 139 -15.37 -23.07 -2.16
C ASN A 139 -14.67 -22.40 -0.99
N PRO A 140 -14.18 -23.15 0.01
CA PRO A 140 -13.45 -22.58 1.15
C PRO A 140 -12.23 -21.78 0.76
N ASP A 141 -11.51 -22.20 -0.27
CA ASP A 141 -10.32 -21.48 -0.77
C ASP A 141 -10.67 -20.09 -1.34
N ALA A 142 -11.83 -19.96 -2.01
CA ALA A 142 -12.34 -18.67 -2.42
C ALA A 142 -12.70 -17.79 -1.21
N ALA A 143 -13.28 -18.37 -0.16
CA ALA A 143 -13.63 -17.64 1.06
C ALA A 143 -12.41 -16.96 1.72
N ILE A 144 -11.21 -17.56 1.61
CA ILE A 144 -9.96 -16.98 2.11
C ILE A 144 -9.68 -15.61 1.47
N GLN A 145 -10.05 -15.40 0.19
CA GLN A 145 -9.85 -14.15 -0.52
C GLN A 145 -10.65 -12.98 0.10
N ILE A 146 -11.79 -13.29 0.74
CA ILE A 146 -12.57 -12.30 1.48
C ILE A 146 -12.09 -12.19 2.93
N GLN A 147 -11.74 -13.32 3.54
CA GLN A 147 -11.32 -13.38 4.94
C GLN A 147 -9.98 -12.69 5.18
N ALA A 148 -9.01 -12.84 4.27
CA ALA A 148 -7.67 -12.31 4.46
C ALA A 148 -7.64 -10.77 4.58
N PRO A 149 -8.28 -9.98 3.68
CA PRO A 149 -8.36 -8.54 3.84
C PRO A 149 -9.12 -8.10 5.09
N LEU A 150 -10.16 -8.83 5.49
CA LEU A 150 -10.88 -8.54 6.73
C LEU A 150 -10.00 -8.72 7.96
N TYR A 151 -9.28 -9.83 8.01
CA TYR A 151 -8.34 -10.12 9.10
C TYR A 151 -7.24 -9.04 9.16
N GLU A 152 -6.63 -8.71 8.03
CA GLU A 152 -5.62 -7.66 7.93
C GLU A 152 -6.15 -6.32 8.45
N ASN A 153 -7.33 -5.89 8.01
CA ASN A 153 -7.94 -4.64 8.45
C ASN A 153 -8.23 -4.65 9.95
N LYS A 154 -8.68 -5.77 10.52
CA LYS A 154 -8.89 -5.90 11.98
C LYS A 154 -7.59 -5.78 12.75
N VAL A 155 -6.51 -6.39 12.28
CA VAL A 155 -5.18 -6.26 12.91
C VAL A 155 -4.68 -4.83 12.83
N VAL A 156 -4.81 -4.19 11.67
CA VAL A 156 -4.46 -2.77 11.48
C VAL A 156 -5.26 -1.87 12.42
N ASP A 157 -6.58 -2.04 12.48
CA ASP A 157 -7.46 -1.27 13.36
C ASP A 157 -7.08 -1.47 14.84
N PHE A 158 -6.76 -2.70 15.22
CA PHE A 158 -6.26 -3.00 16.56
C PHE A 158 -4.96 -2.23 16.85
N VAL A 159 -3.98 -2.28 15.97
CA VAL A 159 -2.70 -1.58 16.15
C VAL A 159 -2.93 -0.07 16.22
N LEU A 160 -3.70 0.51 15.30
CA LEU A 160 -4.04 1.93 15.29
C LEU A 160 -4.76 2.38 16.57
N SER A 161 -5.56 1.49 17.19
CA SER A 161 -6.21 1.76 18.48
C SER A 161 -5.23 1.82 19.66
N LYS A 162 -4.05 1.22 19.53
CA LYS A 162 -3.03 1.15 20.59
C LYS A 162 -1.94 2.22 20.46
N VAL A 163 -1.77 2.80 19.29
CA VAL A 163 -0.78 3.85 19.04
C VAL A 163 -1.38 5.23 19.24
N LYS A 164 -0.52 6.21 19.52
CA LYS A 164 -0.93 7.61 19.58
C LYS A 164 -0.92 8.18 18.16
N LEU A 165 -2.09 8.37 17.60
CA LEU A 165 -2.23 9.04 16.31
C LEU A 165 -2.06 10.55 16.49
N LYS A 166 -1.31 11.16 15.57
CA LYS A 166 -1.21 12.61 15.44
C LYS A 166 -2.17 13.06 14.35
N ASN A 167 -3.29 13.64 14.73
CA ASN A 167 -4.23 14.18 13.76
C ASN A 167 -3.71 15.52 13.24
N ASN A 168 -3.61 15.63 11.92
CA ASN A 168 -3.30 16.88 11.24
C ASN A 168 -4.55 17.31 10.44
N GLU A 169 -5.02 18.51 10.72
CA GLU A 169 -6.08 19.12 9.90
C GLU A 169 -5.45 19.71 8.65
N LEU A 170 -5.91 19.28 7.49
CA LEU A 170 -5.42 19.72 6.20
C LEU A 170 -6.58 20.29 5.37
N ASP A 171 -6.32 21.33 4.62
CA ASP A 171 -7.21 21.72 3.52
C ASP A 171 -7.17 20.68 2.38
N LEU A 172 -8.17 20.73 1.50
CA LEU A 172 -8.36 19.74 0.44
C LEU A 172 -7.13 19.62 -0.47
N ASP A 173 -6.53 20.73 -0.87
CA ASP A 173 -5.38 20.73 -1.79
C ASP A 173 -4.15 20.11 -1.13
N SER A 174 -3.94 20.41 0.14
CA SER A 174 -2.86 19.83 0.95
C SER A 174 -3.08 18.35 1.19
N PHE A 175 -4.31 17.92 1.48
CA PHE A 175 -4.66 16.51 1.63
C PHE A 175 -4.40 15.72 0.34
N ILE A 176 -4.85 16.22 -0.81
CA ILE A 176 -4.60 15.58 -2.11
C ILE A 176 -3.11 15.46 -2.42
N LYS A 177 -2.30 16.48 -2.10
CA LYS A 177 -0.85 16.43 -2.28
C LYS A 177 -0.19 15.36 -1.43
N VAL A 178 -0.57 15.26 -0.16
CA VAL A 178 -0.04 14.24 0.76
C VAL A 178 -0.46 12.85 0.29
N TYR A 179 -1.74 12.65 -0.03
CA TYR A 179 -2.28 11.39 -0.53
C TYR A 179 -1.57 10.92 -1.81
N ASN A 180 -1.40 11.81 -2.78
CA ASN A 180 -0.68 11.49 -4.03
C ASN A 180 0.81 11.24 -3.79
N GLY A 181 1.45 11.96 -2.87
CA GLY A 181 2.84 11.74 -2.49
C GLY A 181 3.08 10.40 -1.81
N LEU A 182 2.12 9.91 -1.04
CA LEU A 182 2.18 8.58 -0.44
C LEU A 182 1.98 7.47 -1.48
N ASN A 183 1.09 7.68 -2.45
CA ASN A 183 0.76 6.66 -3.45
C ASN A 183 1.66 6.69 -4.69
N ASN A 184 2.38 7.79 -4.92
CA ASN A 184 3.36 7.96 -5.98
C ASN A 184 4.61 8.63 -5.39
N PRO A 185 5.44 7.91 -4.62
CA PRO A 185 6.68 8.47 -4.12
C PRO A 185 7.55 8.86 -5.33
N GLU A 186 7.73 10.17 -5.53
CA GLU A 186 8.75 10.63 -6.50
C GLU A 186 10.08 9.99 -6.13
N PRO A 187 10.82 9.40 -7.08
CA PRO A 187 12.09 8.76 -6.78
C PRO A 187 13.03 9.79 -6.11
N GLU A 188 13.51 9.48 -4.91
CA GLU A 188 14.36 10.34 -4.05
C GLU A 188 15.70 10.78 -4.67
N VAL A 189 15.90 10.60 -5.96
CA VAL A 189 17.18 10.80 -6.64
C VAL A 189 17.62 12.28 -6.73
N LYS A 190 16.76 13.26 -6.44
CA LYS A 190 17.12 14.69 -6.65
C LYS A 190 17.46 15.50 -5.40
N LYS A 191 17.20 15.05 -4.18
CA LYS A 191 17.46 15.89 -2.98
C LYS A 191 18.90 15.79 -2.42
N LYS A 192 19.64 14.72 -2.70
CA LYS A 192 21.03 14.57 -2.22
C LYS A 192 22.07 15.31 -3.08
N SER A 193 21.77 15.58 -4.36
CA SER A 193 22.69 16.30 -5.25
C SER A 193 22.62 17.84 -5.12
N ALA A 194 21.47 18.38 -4.73
CA ALA A 194 21.30 19.82 -4.55
C ALA A 194 21.99 20.35 -3.27
N LYS A 195 21.94 19.58 -2.14
CA LYS A 195 22.66 19.96 -0.91
C LYS A 195 24.18 19.89 -1.06
N LYS A 196 24.74 18.90 -1.80
CA LYS A 196 26.18 18.84 -2.07
C LYS A 196 26.69 19.92 -3.02
N LYS A 197 25.83 20.40 -3.96
CA LYS A 197 26.22 21.53 -4.85
C LYS A 197 26.12 22.88 -4.17
N ALA A 198 25.22 23.07 -3.19
CA ALA A 198 25.12 24.34 -2.44
C ALA A 198 26.30 24.49 -1.46
N VAL A 199 26.68 23.46 -0.73
CA VAL A 199 27.83 23.49 0.19
C VAL A 199 29.15 23.68 -0.56
N LYS A 200 29.34 23.05 -1.74
CA LYS A 200 30.55 23.25 -2.56
C LYS A 200 30.62 24.62 -3.21
N LYS A 201 29.52 25.35 -3.36
CA LYS A 201 29.46 26.69 -3.91
C LYS A 201 29.75 27.77 -2.88
N GLU A 202 29.43 27.51 -1.60
CA GLU A 202 29.80 28.42 -0.48
C GLU A 202 31.27 28.28 -0.09
N GLU A 203 31.83 27.06 -0.06
CA GLU A 203 33.25 26.84 0.23
C GLU A 203 34.15 27.50 -0.85
N LYS A 204 33.79 27.44 -2.15
CA LYS A 204 34.53 28.12 -3.20
C LYS A 204 34.42 29.65 -3.13
N LYS A 205 33.32 30.22 -2.64
CA LYS A 205 33.21 31.68 -2.45
C LYS A 205 34.03 32.21 -1.28
N THR A 206 34.23 31.40 -0.24
CA THR A 206 35.03 31.74 0.94
C THR A 206 36.55 31.65 0.65
N GLU A 207 36.98 30.71 -0.20
CA GLU A 207 38.39 30.59 -0.60
C GLU A 207 38.83 31.71 -1.55
N VAL A 208 37.98 32.14 -2.49
CA VAL A 208 38.27 33.24 -3.41
C VAL A 208 38.36 34.57 -2.65
N LYS A 209 37.50 34.79 -1.62
CA LYS A 209 37.60 36.02 -0.79
C LYS A 209 38.85 36.04 0.11
N LYS A 210 39.39 34.90 0.52
CA LYS A 210 40.67 34.85 1.29
C LYS A 210 41.91 35.02 0.44
N LYS A 211 41.89 34.67 -0.85
CA LYS A 211 43.01 34.86 -1.76
C LYS A 211 43.14 36.28 -2.26
N THR A 212 42.01 37.02 -2.44
CA THR A 212 42.03 38.44 -2.84
C THR A 212 42.41 39.42 -1.73
N ALA A 213 42.19 39.01 -0.45
CA ALA A 213 42.60 39.81 0.73
C ALA A 213 44.10 39.71 1.04
N LYS A 214 44.79 38.63 0.55
CA LYS A 214 46.24 38.44 0.76
C LYS A 214 47.13 39.07 -0.34
N ALA A 215 46.53 39.54 -1.43
CA ALA A 215 47.26 40.17 -2.53
C ALA A 215 47.26 41.74 -2.50
N LYS A 216 46.75 42.33 -1.41
CA LYS A 216 46.72 43.78 -1.19
C LYS A 216 47.39 44.21 0.12
N LYS A 217 48.44 43.48 0.52
CA LYS A 217 49.38 43.96 1.55
C LYS A 217 50.80 43.91 1.02
#